data_52a02cde82311cc0f06a7ca5b8368e6e
#
_entry.id   52a02cde82311cc0f06a7ca5b8368e6e
#
_cell.length_a   1.000
_cell.length_b   1.000
_cell.length_c   1.000
_cell.angle_alpha   90.00
_cell.angle_beta   90.00
_cell.angle_gamma   90.00
#
_symmetry.space_group_name_H-M   'P 1'
#
loop_
_entity.id
_entity.type
_entity.pdbx_description
1 polymer ?
#
loop_
_entity_poly.entity_id
_entity_poly.type
_entity_poly.pdbx_seq_one_letter_code
_entity_poly.pdbx_strand_id
1 'polypeptide(L)'
;MRRIAITTLSLAALAASCFGQQWEFGGMGGAGFLSNVNVSSPAGSATAGFQTGGAVGGFIGQNLYSHLSGELRYAYLQNDLHIQSGGTNATFTGSAHVLHYDILWHTNRKGSRMQAFVAVGGGLKIFRGTGAEEAYQPNYQFGYMTKTQQLKPMADVGAGLRFELRPRLFLRTEFRDYITAFPNQVIAPAPGAKYGSILNDFVPMVGVSYEK
;
A
#
# COMPACT_ATOMS: atom_id res chain seq x y z
N MET A 1 28.84 -27.87 21.19
CA MET A 1 27.99 -27.43 22.32
C MET A 1 27.98 -25.90 22.53
N ARG A 2 29.14 -25.21 22.50
CA ARG A 2 29.22 -23.75 22.75
C ARG A 2 28.41 -22.89 21.71
N ARG A 3 28.36 -23.27 20.46
CA ARG A 3 27.64 -22.53 19.40
C ARG A 3 26.11 -22.64 19.53
N ILE A 4 25.60 -23.78 19.97
CA ILE A 4 24.16 -24.01 20.19
C ILE A 4 23.66 -23.17 21.38
N ALA A 5 24.46 -23.07 22.45
CA ALA A 5 24.11 -22.28 23.62
C ALA A 5 24.04 -20.76 23.32
N ILE A 6 24.89 -20.24 22.42
CA ILE A 6 24.88 -18.83 22.01
C ILE A 6 23.63 -18.53 21.17
N THR A 7 23.23 -19.44 20.28
CA THR A 7 22.05 -19.27 19.42
C THR A 7 20.74 -19.33 20.23
N THR A 8 20.65 -20.23 21.22
CA THR A 8 19.49 -20.31 22.10
C THR A 8 19.40 -19.12 23.06
N LEU A 9 20.53 -18.60 23.53
CA LEU A 9 20.57 -17.41 24.38
C LEU A 9 20.14 -16.14 23.60
N SER A 10 20.54 -16.03 22.33
CA SER A 10 20.15 -14.93 21.45
C SER A 10 18.66 -14.97 21.12
N LEU A 11 18.08 -16.16 20.89
CA LEU A 11 16.64 -16.33 20.67
C LEU A 11 15.83 -16.04 21.93
N ALA A 12 16.31 -16.44 23.10
CA ALA A 12 15.68 -16.15 24.39
C ALA A 12 15.74 -14.65 24.75
N ALA A 13 16.82 -13.96 24.42
CA ALA A 13 16.95 -12.52 24.61
C ALA A 13 16.01 -11.72 23.68
N LEU A 14 15.82 -12.17 22.42
CA LEU A 14 14.82 -11.59 21.53
C LEU A 14 13.38 -11.85 22.04
N ALA A 15 13.10 -13.04 22.58
CA ALA A 15 11.78 -13.35 23.13
C ALA A 15 11.51 -12.55 24.42
N ALA A 16 12.50 -12.33 25.27
CA ALA A 16 12.35 -11.56 26.52
C ALA A 16 12.06 -10.06 26.26
N SER A 17 12.57 -9.49 25.18
CA SER A 17 12.26 -8.11 24.78
C SER A 17 10.81 -7.92 24.31
N CYS A 18 10.10 -8.99 23.94
CA CYS A 18 8.70 -8.93 23.53
C CYS A 18 7.70 -8.76 24.70
N PHE A 19 8.07 -9.07 25.93
CA PHE A 19 7.16 -9.06 27.08
C PHE A 19 6.94 -7.66 27.70
N GLY A 20 7.76 -6.68 27.37
CA GLY A 20 7.63 -5.29 27.83
C GLY A 20 7.11 -4.30 26.80
N GLN A 21 6.85 -4.76 25.58
CA GLN A 21 6.44 -3.89 24.47
C GLN A 21 4.92 -3.91 24.31
N GLN A 22 4.33 -2.72 24.17
CA GLN A 22 2.90 -2.58 23.88
C GLN A 22 2.65 -2.88 22.40
N TRP A 23 1.70 -3.75 22.17
CA TRP A 23 1.25 -4.12 20.83
C TRP A 23 -0.04 -3.41 20.48
N GLU A 24 -0.14 -2.90 19.27
CA GLU A 24 -1.34 -2.31 18.71
C GLU A 24 -1.82 -3.15 17.51
N PHE A 25 -3.11 -3.42 17.47
CA PHE A 25 -3.77 -4.15 16.37
C PHE A 25 -4.87 -3.27 15.82
N GLY A 26 -4.95 -3.11 14.52
CA GLY A 26 -5.97 -2.26 13.91
C GLY A 26 -6.51 -2.78 12.60
N GLY A 27 -7.74 -2.35 12.31
CA GLY A 27 -8.40 -2.53 11.03
C GLY A 27 -8.84 -1.18 10.48
N MET A 28 -8.71 -0.99 9.16
CA MET A 28 -8.96 0.27 8.49
C MET A 28 -9.66 0.06 7.15
N GLY A 29 -10.48 1.03 6.77
CA GLY A 29 -11.13 1.10 5.47
C GLY A 29 -11.02 2.49 4.87
N GLY A 30 -11.09 2.58 3.55
CA GLY A 30 -10.94 3.85 2.84
C GLY A 30 -11.06 3.70 1.34
N ALA A 31 -10.35 4.55 0.60
CA ALA A 31 -10.32 4.54 -0.84
C ALA A 31 -8.88 4.73 -1.35
N GLY A 32 -8.58 4.16 -2.51
CA GLY A 32 -7.32 4.34 -3.22
C GLY A 32 -7.53 5.23 -4.46
N PHE A 33 -6.74 6.29 -4.57
CA PHE A 33 -6.73 7.22 -5.70
C PHE A 33 -5.36 7.12 -6.37
N LEU A 34 -5.30 6.45 -7.53
CA LEU A 34 -4.05 6.26 -8.23
C LEU A 34 -3.80 7.37 -9.26
N SER A 35 -2.54 7.77 -9.36
CA SER A 35 -2.09 8.64 -10.45
C SER A 35 -2.10 7.87 -11.77
N ASN A 36 -2.44 8.55 -12.86
CA ASN A 36 -2.29 8.01 -14.21
C ASN A 36 -0.90 8.30 -14.75
N VAL A 37 -0.40 7.42 -15.60
CA VAL A 37 0.82 7.65 -16.36
C VAL A 37 0.49 8.04 -17.80
N ASN A 38 1.28 8.94 -18.37
CA ASN A 38 1.19 9.29 -19.77
C ASN A 38 1.75 8.16 -20.63
N VAL A 39 1.03 7.85 -21.70
CA VAL A 39 1.42 6.89 -22.72
C VAL A 39 1.64 7.64 -24.03
N SER A 40 2.80 7.44 -24.64
CA SER A 40 3.17 7.99 -25.93
C SER A 40 3.40 6.84 -26.92
N SER A 41 2.70 6.82 -28.04
CA SER A 41 2.86 5.79 -29.07
C SER A 41 2.86 6.44 -30.47
N PRO A 42 3.24 5.72 -31.55
CA PRO A 42 3.11 6.21 -32.91
C PRO A 42 1.66 6.58 -33.30
N ALA A 43 0.65 6.05 -32.60
CA ALA A 43 -0.75 6.35 -32.81
C ALA A 43 -1.25 7.61 -32.06
N GLY A 44 -0.39 8.26 -31.26
CA GLY A 44 -0.73 9.46 -30.48
C GLY A 44 -0.46 9.33 -28.99
N SER A 45 -1.28 10.00 -28.17
CA SER A 45 -1.15 10.05 -26.73
C SER A 45 -2.36 9.44 -26.03
N ALA A 46 -2.12 8.77 -24.90
CA ALA A 46 -3.13 8.22 -24.03
C ALA A 46 -2.70 8.39 -22.56
N THR A 47 -3.62 8.08 -21.64
CA THR A 47 -3.29 7.87 -20.23
C THR A 47 -3.62 6.43 -19.84
N ALA A 48 -2.76 5.81 -19.07
CA ALA A 48 -2.97 4.47 -18.51
C ALA A 48 -2.81 4.50 -17.00
N GLY A 49 -3.57 3.66 -16.31
CA GLY A 49 -3.50 3.63 -14.85
C GLY A 49 -4.59 2.78 -14.22
N PHE A 50 -5.01 3.20 -13.04
CA PHE A 50 -5.99 2.49 -12.24
C PHE A 50 -7.06 3.44 -11.76
N GLN A 51 -8.31 3.01 -11.78
CA GLN A 51 -9.43 3.80 -11.29
C GLN A 51 -9.44 3.85 -9.76
N THR A 52 -10.07 4.89 -9.22
CA THR A 52 -10.37 4.99 -7.80
C THR A 52 -11.22 3.81 -7.35
N GLY A 53 -10.84 3.19 -6.25
CA GLY A 53 -11.55 2.05 -5.70
C GLY A 53 -11.51 1.99 -4.18
N GLY A 54 -12.18 1.00 -3.61
CA GLY A 54 -12.19 0.76 -2.18
C GLY A 54 -10.84 0.24 -1.66
N ALA A 55 -10.51 0.59 -0.43
CA ALA A 55 -9.34 0.10 0.29
C ALA A 55 -9.76 -0.48 1.64
N VAL A 56 -9.23 -1.64 2.01
CA VAL A 56 -9.40 -2.25 3.33
C VAL A 56 -8.11 -2.89 3.76
N GLY A 57 -7.78 -2.79 5.04
CA GLY A 57 -6.54 -3.35 5.55
C GLY A 57 -6.50 -3.50 7.05
N GLY A 58 -5.39 -4.05 7.53
CA GLY A 58 -5.11 -4.18 8.94
C GLY A 58 -3.62 -4.07 9.21
N PHE A 59 -3.29 -3.86 10.47
CA PHE A 59 -1.92 -3.72 10.89
C PHE A 59 -1.66 -4.30 12.29
N ILE A 60 -0.40 -4.62 12.51
CA ILE A 60 0.14 -4.97 13.82
C ILE A 60 1.29 -4.01 14.07
N GLY A 61 1.14 -3.19 15.10
CA GLY A 61 2.13 -2.20 15.52
C GLY A 61 2.83 -2.61 16.80
N GLN A 62 4.07 -2.20 16.92
CA GLN A 62 4.90 -2.38 18.10
C GLN A 62 5.48 -1.04 18.53
N ASN A 63 5.21 -0.65 19.75
CA ASN A 63 5.76 0.57 20.34
C ASN A 63 7.22 0.35 20.72
N LEU A 64 8.16 0.90 19.95
CA LEU A 64 9.60 0.73 20.17
C LEU A 64 10.14 1.70 21.23
N TYR A 65 9.74 2.99 21.15
CA TYR A 65 10.17 4.07 22.02
C TYR A 65 9.03 5.04 22.29
N SER A 66 9.28 6.09 23.10
CA SER A 66 8.26 7.09 23.48
C SER A 66 7.65 7.84 22.30
N HIS A 67 8.36 7.96 21.18
CA HIS A 67 7.94 8.66 19.97
C HIS A 67 8.06 7.81 18.70
N LEU A 68 8.55 6.58 18.81
CA LEU A 68 8.74 5.69 17.65
C LEU A 68 7.97 4.40 17.83
N SER A 69 7.28 3.98 16.78
CA SER A 69 6.68 2.65 16.64
C SER A 69 7.01 2.04 15.29
N GLY A 70 7.00 0.72 15.24
CA GLY A 70 7.08 -0.06 14.02
C GLY A 70 5.73 -0.68 13.71
N GLU A 71 5.36 -0.81 12.45
CA GLU A 71 4.06 -1.33 12.04
C GLU A 71 4.20 -2.22 10.81
N LEU A 72 3.74 -3.46 10.92
CA LEU A 72 3.55 -4.36 9.78
C LEU A 72 2.12 -4.22 9.31
N ARG A 73 1.92 -3.91 8.03
CA ARG A 73 0.62 -3.61 7.46
C ARG A 73 0.33 -4.45 6.22
N TYR A 74 -0.91 -4.86 6.10
CA TYR A 74 -1.49 -5.41 4.89
C TYR A 74 -2.68 -4.56 4.45
N ALA A 75 -2.79 -4.30 3.14
CA ALA A 75 -3.96 -3.66 2.55
C ALA A 75 -4.37 -4.35 1.24
N TYR A 76 -5.68 -4.41 1.01
CA TYR A 76 -6.31 -4.78 -0.23
C TYR A 76 -6.93 -3.53 -0.86
N LEU A 77 -6.65 -3.31 -2.15
CA LEU A 77 -7.14 -2.19 -2.94
C LEU A 77 -7.90 -2.75 -4.13
N GLN A 78 -9.15 -2.33 -4.30
CA GLN A 78 -9.91 -2.61 -5.51
C GLN A 78 -9.65 -1.48 -6.50
N ASN A 79 -8.87 -1.72 -7.53
CA ASN A 79 -8.46 -0.72 -8.50
C ASN A 79 -8.58 -1.29 -9.91
N ASP A 80 -9.61 -0.89 -10.64
CA ASP A 80 -9.80 -1.30 -12.02
C ASP A 80 -8.77 -0.64 -12.93
N LEU A 81 -8.22 -1.41 -13.86
CA LEU A 81 -7.26 -0.94 -14.85
C LEU A 81 -7.98 -0.09 -15.88
N HIS A 82 -7.34 0.97 -16.40
CA HIS A 82 -7.90 1.71 -17.54
C HIS A 82 -6.82 2.24 -18.47
N ILE A 83 -7.23 2.41 -19.75
CA ILE A 83 -6.50 3.12 -20.79
C ILE A 83 -7.47 4.09 -21.44
N GLN A 84 -7.15 5.38 -21.44
CA GLN A 84 -8.01 6.44 -21.99
C GLN A 84 -7.29 7.22 -23.07
N SER A 85 -7.95 7.40 -24.23
CA SER A 85 -7.49 8.24 -25.33
C SER A 85 -8.66 8.77 -26.14
N GLY A 86 -8.63 10.04 -26.54
CA GLY A 86 -9.61 10.63 -27.47
C GLY A 86 -11.08 10.50 -27.06
N GLY A 87 -11.37 10.49 -25.74
CA GLY A 87 -12.73 10.29 -25.23
C GLY A 87 -13.16 8.82 -25.09
N THR A 88 -12.36 7.87 -25.57
CA THR A 88 -12.58 6.43 -25.38
C THR A 88 -11.87 5.95 -24.12
N ASN A 89 -12.61 5.27 -23.25
CA ASN A 89 -12.05 4.66 -22.02
C ASN A 89 -12.23 3.14 -22.10
N ALA A 90 -11.13 2.40 -22.02
CA ALA A 90 -11.11 0.96 -21.86
C ALA A 90 -10.86 0.60 -20.41
N THR A 91 -11.71 -0.20 -19.80
CA THR A 91 -11.61 -0.59 -18.38
C THR A 91 -11.56 -2.10 -18.25
N PHE A 92 -10.77 -2.59 -17.29
CA PHE A 92 -10.61 -4.00 -16.98
C PHE A 92 -10.50 -4.18 -15.46
N THR A 93 -11.25 -5.11 -14.89
CA THR A 93 -11.31 -5.30 -13.45
C THR A 93 -9.95 -5.69 -12.88
N GLY A 94 -9.55 -5.04 -11.79
CA GLY A 94 -8.28 -5.24 -11.15
C GLY A 94 -8.31 -5.08 -9.64
N SER A 95 -7.21 -5.48 -9.02
CA SER A 95 -6.98 -5.32 -7.59
C SER A 95 -5.48 -5.25 -7.28
N ALA A 96 -5.15 -4.78 -6.09
CA ALA A 96 -3.80 -4.85 -5.59
C ALA A 96 -3.77 -5.32 -4.13
N HIS A 97 -2.71 -6.07 -3.80
CA HIS A 97 -2.36 -6.46 -2.43
C HIS A 97 -1.07 -5.76 -2.05
N VAL A 98 -1.06 -5.16 -0.88
CA VAL A 98 0.08 -4.40 -0.36
C VAL A 98 0.51 -5.00 0.96
N LEU A 99 1.79 -5.28 1.13
CA LEU A 99 2.40 -5.71 2.38
C LEU A 99 3.66 -4.89 2.61
N HIS A 100 3.71 -4.15 3.72
CA HIS A 100 4.84 -3.27 4.02
C HIS A 100 5.09 -3.14 5.52
N TYR A 101 6.29 -2.68 5.85
CA TYR A 101 6.68 -2.32 7.20
C TYR A 101 7.05 -0.84 7.24
N ASP A 102 6.50 -0.14 8.26
CA ASP A 102 6.67 1.29 8.46
C ASP A 102 7.30 1.59 9.81
N ILE A 103 8.05 2.67 9.84
CA ILE A 103 8.45 3.37 11.06
C ILE A 103 7.57 4.60 11.19
N LEU A 104 6.93 4.72 12.35
CA LEU A 104 6.06 5.84 12.68
C LEU A 104 6.73 6.73 13.73
N TRP A 105 6.74 8.04 13.47
CA TRP A 105 7.13 9.03 14.46
C TRP A 105 5.90 9.77 14.96
N HIS A 106 5.67 9.67 16.27
CA HIS A 106 4.58 10.34 16.97
C HIS A 106 5.02 11.69 17.52
N THR A 107 4.20 12.73 17.33
CA THR A 107 4.49 14.10 17.79
C THR A 107 4.40 14.23 19.31
N ASN A 108 3.49 13.50 19.94
CA ASN A 108 3.25 13.52 21.37
C ASN A 108 3.69 12.21 22.04
N ARG A 109 4.06 12.30 23.32
CA ARG A 109 4.36 11.11 24.12
C ARG A 109 3.13 10.20 24.25
N LYS A 110 3.38 8.93 24.51
CA LYS A 110 2.34 7.95 24.86
C LYS A 110 1.45 8.48 26.00
N GLY A 111 0.16 8.14 25.93
CA GLY A 111 -0.83 8.58 26.91
C GLY A 111 -1.54 9.90 26.57
N SER A 112 -1.16 10.60 25.50
CA SER A 112 -1.94 11.73 25.01
C SER A 112 -3.20 11.23 24.31
N ARG A 113 -4.35 11.86 24.59
CA ARG A 113 -5.63 11.51 23.95
C ARG A 113 -5.61 11.63 22.43
N MET A 114 -4.80 12.54 21.89
CA MET A 114 -4.61 12.75 20.47
C MET A 114 -3.13 12.71 20.15
N GLN A 115 -2.76 11.94 19.15
CA GLN A 115 -1.39 11.80 18.66
C GLN A 115 -1.39 11.95 17.15
N ALA A 116 -0.63 12.91 16.62
CA ALA A 116 -0.31 12.94 15.21
C ALA A 116 0.96 12.11 14.97
N PHE A 117 1.06 11.52 13.80
CA PHE A 117 2.24 10.77 13.41
C PHE A 117 2.56 10.96 11.92
N VAL A 118 3.83 10.79 11.59
CA VAL A 118 4.29 10.60 10.23
C VAL A 118 4.84 9.18 10.11
N ALA A 119 4.70 8.60 8.93
CA ALA A 119 5.15 7.24 8.65
C ALA A 119 6.01 7.21 7.41
N VAL A 120 7.02 6.37 7.42
CA VAL A 120 7.85 6.06 6.27
C VAL A 120 8.17 4.58 6.30
N GLY A 121 8.08 3.94 5.16
CA GLY A 121 8.30 2.51 5.07
C GLY A 121 8.53 2.01 3.66
N GLY A 122 8.48 0.71 3.56
CA GLY A 122 8.64 0.03 2.29
C GLY A 122 8.15 -1.40 2.34
N GLY A 123 7.88 -1.93 1.18
CA GLY A 123 7.33 -3.25 1.06
C GLY A 123 7.13 -3.70 -0.37
N LEU A 124 6.09 -4.49 -0.55
CA LEU A 124 5.76 -5.12 -1.81
C LEU A 124 4.29 -4.86 -2.15
N LYS A 125 4.04 -4.55 -3.42
CA LYS A 125 2.70 -4.42 -3.99
C LYS A 125 2.52 -5.40 -5.14
N ILE A 126 1.46 -6.20 -5.07
CA ILE A 126 1.08 -7.15 -6.11
C ILE A 126 -0.12 -6.56 -6.84
N PHE A 127 0.07 -6.17 -8.08
CA PHE A 127 -1.02 -5.76 -8.97
C PHE A 127 -1.60 -6.98 -9.67
N ARG A 128 -2.92 -7.03 -9.85
CA ARG A 128 -3.63 -8.14 -10.50
C ARG A 128 -4.73 -7.61 -11.42
N GLY A 129 -4.70 -8.04 -12.68
CA GLY A 129 -5.87 -8.00 -13.55
C GLY A 129 -6.74 -9.23 -13.29
N THR A 130 -8.03 -9.04 -13.01
CA THR A 130 -8.95 -10.13 -12.63
C THR A 130 -10.12 -10.30 -13.60
N GLY A 131 -10.31 -9.37 -14.53
CA GLY A 131 -11.34 -9.46 -15.56
C GLY A 131 -11.05 -10.56 -16.62
N ALA A 132 -12.00 -10.79 -17.51
CA ALA A 132 -11.78 -11.66 -18.66
C ALA A 132 -11.02 -10.92 -19.77
N GLU A 133 -9.97 -11.53 -20.30
CA GLU A 133 -9.29 -10.98 -21.49
C GLU A 133 -10.20 -11.05 -22.71
N GLU A 134 -10.30 -9.94 -23.43
CA GLU A 134 -11.05 -9.85 -24.68
C GLU A 134 -10.09 -9.89 -25.87
N ALA A 135 -10.53 -10.48 -26.98
CA ALA A 135 -9.73 -10.54 -28.21
C ALA A 135 -9.46 -9.15 -28.79
N TYR A 136 -10.34 -8.19 -28.56
CA TYR A 136 -10.19 -6.81 -28.95
C TYR A 136 -10.48 -5.89 -27.76
N GLN A 137 -9.50 -5.08 -27.39
CA GLN A 137 -9.67 -4.04 -26.38
C GLN A 137 -9.64 -2.66 -27.03
N PRO A 138 -10.56 -1.76 -26.67
CA PRO A 138 -10.43 -0.34 -27.06
C PRO A 138 -9.08 0.21 -26.66
N ASN A 139 -8.49 1.09 -27.48
CA ASN A 139 -7.18 1.69 -27.23
C ASN A 139 -5.98 0.70 -27.26
N TYR A 140 -6.13 -0.47 -27.89
CA TYR A 140 -5.08 -1.49 -28.00
C TYR A 140 -3.76 -0.98 -28.62
N GLN A 141 -3.83 0.08 -29.46
CA GLN A 141 -2.67 0.75 -30.05
C GLN A 141 -1.76 1.44 -29.01
N PHE A 142 -2.24 1.63 -27.81
CA PHE A 142 -1.47 2.18 -26.68
C PHE A 142 -1.01 1.07 -25.71
N GLY A 143 -1.83 0.06 -25.47
CA GLY A 143 -1.51 -1.05 -24.58
C GLY A 143 -2.62 -2.05 -24.40
N TYR A 144 -2.30 -3.12 -23.68
CA TYR A 144 -3.23 -4.23 -23.41
C TYR A 144 -3.34 -4.43 -21.90
N MET A 145 -4.56 -4.50 -21.40
CA MET A 145 -4.86 -4.89 -20.04
C MET A 145 -4.95 -6.41 -19.96
N THR A 146 -4.18 -7.02 -19.07
CA THR A 146 -4.01 -8.47 -19.01
C THR A 146 -4.51 -9.06 -17.72
N LYS A 147 -4.92 -10.34 -17.75
CA LYS A 147 -5.29 -11.14 -16.59
C LYS A 147 -4.04 -11.74 -15.92
N THR A 148 -3.03 -10.93 -15.68
CA THR A 148 -1.79 -11.35 -15.03
C THR A 148 -1.62 -10.69 -13.67
N GLN A 149 -0.57 -11.07 -12.96
CA GLN A 149 -0.16 -10.41 -11.74
C GLN A 149 1.30 -9.99 -11.84
N GLN A 150 1.61 -8.86 -11.21
CA GLN A 150 2.98 -8.36 -11.15
C GLN A 150 3.31 -7.85 -9.76
N LEU A 151 4.40 -8.37 -9.21
CA LEU A 151 4.99 -7.89 -7.96
C LEU A 151 5.90 -6.69 -8.24
N LYS A 152 5.75 -5.62 -7.46
CA LYS A 152 6.63 -4.44 -7.49
C LYS A 152 7.10 -4.10 -6.08
N PRO A 153 8.37 -3.72 -5.91
CA PRO A 153 8.82 -3.06 -4.69
C PRO A 153 8.08 -1.73 -4.54
N MET A 154 7.83 -1.33 -3.30
CA MET A 154 7.06 -0.15 -2.95
C MET A 154 7.76 0.63 -1.85
N ALA A 155 7.76 1.96 -1.96
CA ALA A 155 8.00 2.86 -0.84
C ALA A 155 6.65 3.38 -0.33
N ASP A 156 6.56 3.63 0.99
CA ASP A 156 5.41 4.23 1.64
C ASP A 156 5.81 5.48 2.40
N VAL A 157 5.02 6.52 2.25
CA VAL A 157 5.09 7.72 3.07
C VAL A 157 3.67 8.12 3.47
N GLY A 158 3.50 8.59 4.71
CA GLY A 158 2.17 8.96 5.15
C GLY A 158 2.17 9.78 6.44
N ALA A 159 0.97 10.22 6.78
CA ALA A 159 0.71 10.91 8.03
C ALA A 159 -0.69 10.55 8.53
N GLY A 160 -0.91 10.67 9.84
CA GLY A 160 -2.19 10.34 10.42
C GLY A 160 -2.37 10.92 11.82
N LEU A 161 -3.60 10.71 12.30
CA LEU A 161 -4.03 11.06 13.64
C LEU A 161 -4.57 9.81 14.33
N ARG A 162 -4.21 9.66 15.58
CA ARG A 162 -4.70 8.62 16.49
C ARG A 162 -5.39 9.31 17.65
N PHE A 163 -6.65 8.99 17.91
CA PHE A 163 -7.48 9.59 18.94
C PHE A 163 -8.02 8.51 19.88
N GLU A 164 -7.78 8.65 21.17
CA GLU A 164 -8.27 7.72 22.18
C GLU A 164 -9.78 7.88 22.40
N LEU A 165 -10.55 6.87 22.04
CA LEU A 165 -11.99 6.79 22.27
C LEU A 165 -12.32 6.30 23.68
N ARG A 166 -11.58 5.28 24.13
CA ARG A 166 -11.64 4.63 25.45
C ARG A 166 -10.26 4.10 25.79
N PRO A 167 -9.98 3.75 27.06
CA PRO A 167 -8.73 3.09 27.41
C PRO A 167 -8.41 1.92 26.47
N ARG A 168 -7.25 1.98 25.81
CA ARG A 168 -6.77 0.99 24.84
C ARG A 168 -7.50 0.93 23.50
N LEU A 169 -8.54 1.72 23.27
CA LEU A 169 -9.28 1.76 22.00
C LEU A 169 -9.11 3.14 21.34
N PHE A 170 -8.64 3.14 20.09
CA PHE A 170 -8.33 4.34 19.36
C PHE A 170 -9.08 4.41 18.02
N LEU A 171 -9.54 5.59 17.67
CA LEU A 171 -9.87 5.97 16.29
C LEU A 171 -8.59 6.39 15.59
N ARG A 172 -8.37 5.90 14.39
CA ARG A 172 -7.21 6.24 13.58
C ARG A 172 -7.64 6.73 12.21
N THR A 173 -7.10 7.87 11.79
CA THR A 173 -7.26 8.41 10.44
C THR A 173 -5.88 8.60 9.84
N GLU A 174 -5.71 8.27 8.59
CA GLU A 174 -4.41 8.41 7.93
C GLU A 174 -4.56 8.62 6.43
N PHE A 175 -3.51 9.19 5.88
CA PHE A 175 -3.30 9.36 4.46
C PHE A 175 -1.94 8.75 4.11
N ARG A 176 -1.92 7.84 3.14
CA ARG A 176 -0.72 7.15 2.67
C ARG A 176 -0.50 7.42 1.19
N ASP A 177 0.75 7.46 0.77
CA ASP A 177 1.16 7.44 -0.63
C ASP A 177 2.05 6.21 -0.87
N TYR A 178 1.52 5.26 -1.63
CA TYR A 178 2.27 4.07 -2.05
C TYR A 178 2.93 4.32 -3.40
N ILE A 179 4.23 4.48 -3.40
CA ILE A 179 5.05 4.83 -4.56
C ILE A 179 5.64 3.56 -5.15
N THR A 180 5.28 3.23 -6.40
CA THR A 180 5.75 2.03 -7.11
C THR A 180 6.18 2.34 -8.54
N ALA A 181 6.96 1.43 -9.13
CA ALA A 181 7.12 1.43 -10.58
C ALA A 181 5.84 0.93 -11.27
N PHE A 182 5.53 1.48 -12.44
CA PHE A 182 4.35 1.10 -13.21
C PHE A 182 4.35 -0.41 -13.55
N PRO A 183 3.19 -1.13 -13.38
CA PRO A 183 3.11 -2.58 -13.58
C PRO A 183 2.85 -2.92 -15.07
N ASN A 184 3.89 -2.86 -15.87
CA ASN A 184 3.86 -3.05 -17.33
C ASN A 184 3.60 -4.49 -17.80
N GLN A 185 3.39 -5.46 -16.90
CA GLN A 185 2.87 -6.78 -17.27
C GLN A 185 1.35 -6.84 -17.12
N VAL A 186 0.78 -6.05 -16.20
CA VAL A 186 -0.68 -5.98 -15.97
C VAL A 186 -1.34 -5.05 -16.98
N ILE A 187 -0.69 -3.91 -17.29
CA ILE A 187 -1.02 -3.06 -18.43
C ILE A 187 0.20 -3.07 -19.34
N ALA A 188 0.19 -3.99 -20.32
CA ALA A 188 1.32 -4.22 -21.21
C ALA A 188 1.39 -3.17 -22.32
N PRO A 189 2.53 -2.49 -22.54
CA PRO A 189 2.68 -1.52 -23.61
C PRO A 189 2.48 -2.15 -24.99
N ALA A 190 1.79 -1.46 -25.90
CA ALA A 190 1.77 -1.83 -27.32
C ALA A 190 3.16 -1.62 -27.96
N PRO A 191 3.46 -2.27 -29.10
CA PRO A 191 4.71 -2.07 -29.80
C PRO A 191 4.98 -0.59 -30.11
N GLY A 192 6.13 -0.06 -29.63
CA GLY A 192 6.50 1.34 -29.79
C GLY A 192 5.89 2.31 -28.77
N ALA A 193 5.01 1.85 -27.88
CA ALA A 193 4.44 2.69 -26.82
C ALA A 193 5.44 2.84 -25.64
N LYS A 194 5.52 4.06 -25.09
CA LYS A 194 6.33 4.38 -23.92
C LYS A 194 5.42 4.86 -22.78
N TYR A 195 5.60 4.30 -21.60
CA TYR A 195 4.84 4.61 -20.40
C TYR A 195 5.66 5.41 -19.40
N GLY A 196 4.99 6.25 -18.60
CA GLY A 196 5.58 6.84 -17.41
C GLY A 196 6.03 5.76 -16.42
N SER A 197 7.05 6.03 -15.63
CA SER A 197 7.74 5.01 -14.83
C SER A 197 7.23 4.88 -13.40
N ILE A 198 6.64 5.93 -12.83
CA ILE A 198 6.25 5.99 -11.40
C ILE A 198 4.75 6.12 -11.28
N LEU A 199 4.19 5.36 -10.35
CA LEU A 199 2.79 5.39 -9.98
C LEU A 199 2.69 5.74 -8.49
N ASN A 200 1.89 6.75 -8.17
CA ASN A 200 1.51 7.13 -6.82
C ASN A 200 0.08 6.65 -6.54
N ASP A 201 -0.13 6.12 -5.35
CA ASP A 201 -1.42 5.62 -4.91
C ASP A 201 -1.77 6.25 -3.56
N PHE A 202 -2.61 7.28 -3.61
CA PHE A 202 -3.05 8.05 -2.46
C PHE A 202 -4.20 7.33 -1.76
N VAL A 203 -4.00 6.92 -0.52
CA VAL A 203 -4.93 6.06 0.21
C VAL A 203 -5.32 6.70 1.55
N PRO A 204 -6.35 7.55 1.56
CA PRO A 204 -6.99 7.97 2.81
C PRO A 204 -7.75 6.80 3.44
N MET A 205 -7.52 6.58 4.73
CA MET A 205 -8.17 5.52 5.51
C MET A 205 -8.64 6.02 6.87
N VAL A 206 -9.68 5.39 7.38
CA VAL A 206 -10.17 5.52 8.76
C VAL A 206 -10.40 4.14 9.35
N GLY A 207 -10.13 3.98 10.63
CA GLY A 207 -10.30 2.69 11.28
C GLY A 207 -10.19 2.77 12.80
N VAL A 208 -10.14 1.60 13.39
CA VAL A 208 -10.00 1.47 14.84
C VAL A 208 -8.82 0.56 15.17
N SER A 209 -8.19 0.84 16.30
CA SER A 209 -7.12 0.02 16.81
C SER A 209 -7.24 -0.22 18.31
N TYR A 210 -6.69 -1.33 18.75
CA TYR A 210 -6.62 -1.75 20.14
C TYR A 210 -5.19 -1.96 20.57
N GLU A 211 -4.82 -1.38 21.71
CA GLU A 211 -3.48 -1.48 22.32
C GLU A 211 -3.54 -2.44 23.54
N LYS A 212 -2.65 -3.43 23.54
CA LYS A 212 -2.55 -4.42 24.61
C LYS A 212 -1.38 -4.13 25.53
#